data_0fcff6c830e68c4a5e1dcd4a9eed1422
#
_entry.id   0fcff6c830e68c4a5e1dcd4a9eed1422
#
_cell.length_a   1.000
_cell.length_b   1.000
_cell.length_c   1.000
_cell.angle_alpha   90.00
_cell.angle_beta   90.00
_cell.angle_gamma   90.00
#
_symmetry.space_group_name_H-M   'P 1'
#
loop_
_entity.id
_entity.type
_entity.pdbx_description
1 polymer ?
#
loop_
_entity_poly.entity_id
_entity_poly.type
_entity_poly.pdbx_seq_one_letter_code
_entity_poly.pdbx_strand_id
1 'polypeptide(L)'
;MTMRILKIHYIVFILALFVAGCKSTDNAYLFTSFHEPATEGLRLLYSYDGYKWTDLDRTFFTPTVGSKIMRDPSMIQGPDGTFHLVWTSGWRGDLGFGYARSKDLVHWTDEKFVPVMAHEPTTVNVWAPELFYDGETQRYIIIWASTIPLRFPRGEEEENNNQRMYYTTTKDFQTFEPAKLFLDPGFSVIDAVIVKRAKKDYVLVLKDNTRPERDL
;
A
#
# COMPACT_ATOMS: atom_id res chain seq x y z
N MET A 1 -87.08 -21.79 23.01
CA MET A 1 -86.08 -22.61 22.32
C MET A 1 -85.11 -21.67 21.66
N THR A 2 -84.04 -21.35 22.38
CA THR A 2 -83.14 -20.25 22.02
C THR A 2 -81.81 -20.84 21.49
N MET A 3 -81.55 -20.63 20.20
CA MET A 3 -80.39 -21.14 19.52
C MET A 3 -79.20 -20.23 19.80
N ARG A 4 -78.15 -20.70 20.46
CA ARG A 4 -76.90 -19.98 20.66
C ARG A 4 -76.02 -20.16 19.44
N ILE A 5 -75.63 -19.02 18.79
CA ILE A 5 -74.70 -18.98 17.70
C ILE A 5 -73.27 -18.91 18.27
N LEU A 6 -72.48 -19.97 17.97
CA LEU A 6 -71.08 -20.07 18.35
C LEU A 6 -70.25 -19.29 17.37
N LYS A 7 -69.65 -18.16 17.83
CA LYS A 7 -68.68 -17.37 17.01
C LYS A 7 -67.31 -18.07 17.08
N ILE A 8 -66.88 -18.64 15.97
CA ILE A 8 -65.52 -19.19 15.78
C ILE A 8 -64.60 -18.03 15.42
N HIS A 9 -63.66 -17.69 16.32
CA HIS A 9 -62.62 -16.73 16.05
C HIS A 9 -61.41 -17.46 15.39
N TYR A 10 -61.14 -17.16 14.13
CA TYR A 10 -59.91 -17.59 13.46
C TYR A 10 -58.76 -16.69 13.92
N ILE A 11 -57.85 -17.25 14.70
CA ILE A 11 -56.57 -16.61 15.02
C ILE A 11 -55.61 -16.95 13.88
N VAL A 12 -55.33 -15.99 13.01
CA VAL A 12 -54.30 -16.11 11.97
C VAL A 12 -52.96 -15.84 12.63
N PHE A 13 -52.16 -16.87 12.85
CA PHE A 13 -50.75 -16.75 13.24
C PHE A 13 -49.93 -16.39 12.01
N ILE A 14 -49.57 -15.12 11.87
CA ILE A 14 -48.56 -14.69 10.88
C ILE A 14 -47.20 -15.03 11.46
N LEU A 15 -46.61 -16.14 10.99
CA LEU A 15 -45.22 -16.53 11.29
C LEU A 15 -44.31 -15.64 10.44
N ALA A 16 -43.81 -14.51 10.99
CA ALA A 16 -42.79 -13.70 10.37
C ALA A 16 -41.47 -14.46 10.40
N LEU A 17 -41.11 -15.10 9.30
CA LEU A 17 -39.76 -15.63 9.05
C LEU A 17 -38.78 -14.45 8.95
N PHE A 18 -38.13 -14.15 10.05
CA PHE A 18 -36.90 -13.37 10.03
C PHE A 18 -35.81 -14.20 9.35
N VAL A 19 -35.63 -14.02 8.06
CA VAL A 19 -34.41 -14.45 7.36
C VAL A 19 -33.30 -13.51 7.86
N ALA A 20 -32.64 -13.89 8.94
CA ALA A 20 -31.36 -13.32 9.30
C ALA A 20 -30.37 -13.70 8.20
N GLY A 21 -30.26 -12.87 7.18
CA GLY A 21 -29.20 -12.98 6.21
C GLY A 21 -27.89 -12.85 6.99
N CYS A 22 -27.18 -13.96 7.22
CA CYS A 22 -25.78 -13.92 7.53
C CYS A 22 -25.11 -13.13 6.40
N LYS A 23 -24.80 -11.84 6.63
CA LYS A 23 -23.78 -11.18 5.85
C LYS A 23 -22.49 -11.91 6.21
N SER A 24 -22.08 -12.87 5.40
CA SER A 24 -20.71 -13.32 5.41
C SER A 24 -19.91 -12.08 5.01
N THR A 25 -19.19 -11.51 5.94
CA THR A 25 -18.15 -10.53 5.62
C THR A 25 -16.99 -11.35 5.09
N ASP A 26 -17.06 -11.76 3.83
CA ASP A 26 -15.94 -12.39 3.16
C ASP A 26 -14.88 -11.32 3.00
N ASN A 27 -13.89 -11.33 3.89
CA ASN A 27 -12.72 -10.49 3.78
C ASN A 27 -11.92 -10.97 2.57
N ALA A 28 -11.58 -10.06 1.68
CA ALA A 28 -10.69 -10.33 0.57
C ALA A 28 -9.34 -9.67 0.82
N TYR A 29 -8.28 -10.36 0.46
CA TYR A 29 -6.95 -9.77 0.32
C TYR A 29 -6.90 -9.03 -1.00
N LEU A 30 -6.26 -7.86 -1.00
CA LEU A 30 -5.95 -7.09 -2.21
C LEU A 30 -4.44 -7.05 -2.42
N PHE A 31 -4.02 -7.19 -3.68
CA PHE A 31 -2.65 -7.07 -4.11
C PHE A 31 -2.55 -5.98 -5.16
N THR A 32 -1.67 -4.99 -4.93
CA THR A 32 -1.36 -3.93 -5.89
C THR A 32 -0.32 -4.42 -6.88
N SER A 33 -0.49 -4.09 -8.15
CA SER A 33 0.36 -4.55 -9.23
C SER A 33 0.46 -3.49 -10.34
N PHE A 34 1.38 -3.69 -11.26
CA PHE A 34 1.54 -2.90 -12.47
C PHE A 34 2.06 -3.81 -13.59
N HIS A 35 1.98 -3.34 -14.83
CA HIS A 35 2.59 -4.02 -15.98
C HIS A 35 3.72 -3.16 -16.56
N GLU A 36 4.81 -3.79 -16.97
CA GLU A 36 5.84 -3.08 -17.73
C GLU A 36 5.32 -2.66 -19.12
N PRO A 37 5.66 -1.47 -19.60
CA PRO A 37 6.70 -0.52 -19.13
C PRO A 37 6.21 0.47 -18.05
N ALA A 38 5.27 0.10 -17.19
CA ALA A 38 4.77 0.85 -16.05
C ALA A 38 3.98 2.15 -16.39
N THR A 39 3.48 2.27 -17.61
CA THR A 39 2.74 3.45 -18.10
C THR A 39 1.23 3.33 -17.94
N GLU A 40 0.70 2.13 -17.69
CA GLU A 40 -0.74 1.90 -17.55
C GLU A 40 -1.27 2.34 -16.19
N GLY A 41 -0.48 2.14 -15.14
CA GLY A 41 -0.83 2.51 -13.76
C GLY A 41 -1.23 1.33 -12.86
N LEU A 42 -2.06 1.62 -11.86
CA LEU A 42 -2.45 0.66 -10.82
C LEU A 42 -3.33 -0.45 -11.36
N ARG A 43 -2.92 -1.68 -11.12
CA ARG A 43 -3.74 -2.88 -11.27
C ARG A 43 -3.97 -3.52 -9.91
N LEU A 44 -5.10 -4.22 -9.76
CA LEU A 44 -5.46 -4.89 -8.52
C LEU A 44 -5.80 -6.35 -8.79
N LEU A 45 -5.30 -7.21 -7.92
CA LEU A 45 -5.71 -8.59 -7.80
C LEU A 45 -6.39 -8.80 -6.45
N TYR A 46 -7.29 -9.77 -6.36
CA TYR A 46 -7.89 -10.15 -5.10
C TYR A 46 -7.77 -11.64 -4.83
N SER A 47 -7.85 -12.00 -3.54
CA SER A 47 -7.85 -13.38 -3.09
C SER A 47 -8.69 -13.51 -1.83
N TYR A 48 -9.37 -14.65 -1.66
CA TYR A 48 -10.07 -15.00 -0.42
C TYR A 48 -9.24 -15.89 0.51
N ASP A 49 -8.19 -16.52 0.00
CA ASP A 49 -7.35 -17.48 0.75
C ASP A 49 -5.86 -17.06 0.85
N GLY A 50 -5.47 -15.98 0.16
CA GLY A 50 -4.09 -15.49 0.08
C GLY A 50 -3.17 -16.32 -0.83
N TYR A 51 -3.68 -17.39 -1.46
CA TYR A 51 -2.90 -18.27 -2.33
C TYR A 51 -3.35 -18.22 -3.79
N LYS A 52 -4.66 -18.12 -4.02
CA LYS A 52 -5.25 -18.04 -5.37
C LYS A 52 -5.66 -16.61 -5.63
N TRP A 53 -5.00 -15.98 -6.60
CA TRP A 53 -5.21 -14.58 -6.94
C TRP A 53 -5.96 -14.45 -8.28
N THR A 54 -6.91 -13.56 -8.32
CA THR A 54 -7.67 -13.20 -9.53
C THR A 54 -7.35 -11.77 -9.90
N ASP A 55 -6.86 -11.55 -11.12
CA ASP A 55 -6.68 -10.22 -11.68
C ASP A 55 -8.06 -9.62 -12.01
N LEU A 56 -8.28 -8.37 -11.63
CA LEU A 56 -9.48 -7.62 -11.96
C LEU A 56 -9.47 -7.09 -13.41
N ASP A 57 -8.39 -7.36 -14.14
CA ASP A 57 -8.19 -7.11 -15.58
C ASP A 57 -8.56 -5.70 -16.06
N ARG A 58 -8.20 -4.72 -15.24
CA ARG A 58 -8.34 -3.30 -15.61
C ARG A 58 -7.34 -2.42 -14.89
N THR A 59 -7.10 -1.23 -15.44
CA THR A 59 -6.39 -0.15 -14.75
C THR A 59 -7.34 0.60 -13.83
N PHE A 60 -6.97 0.77 -12.57
CA PHE A 60 -7.74 1.47 -11.55
C PHE A 60 -7.34 2.93 -11.39
N PHE A 61 -6.10 3.25 -11.70
CA PHE A 61 -5.57 4.61 -11.63
C PHE A 61 -4.33 4.75 -12.51
N THR A 62 -4.31 5.76 -13.37
CA THR A 62 -3.15 6.09 -14.22
C THR A 62 -2.47 7.34 -13.67
N PRO A 63 -1.14 7.28 -13.36
CA PRO A 63 -0.44 8.41 -12.77
C PRO A 63 -0.23 9.56 -13.74
N THR A 64 -0.30 10.80 -13.21
CA THR A 64 -0.05 12.02 -13.99
C THR A 64 1.14 12.83 -13.47
N VAL A 65 1.67 12.47 -12.30
CA VAL A 65 2.79 13.16 -11.64
C VAL A 65 4.12 12.43 -11.83
N GLY A 66 5.23 13.12 -11.53
CA GLY A 66 6.59 12.61 -11.73
C GLY A 66 6.84 12.30 -13.21
N SER A 67 7.52 11.21 -13.49
CA SER A 67 7.76 10.72 -14.86
C SER A 67 6.53 10.01 -15.47
N LYS A 68 5.37 10.07 -14.79
CA LYS A 68 4.08 9.48 -15.21
C LYS A 68 4.14 7.95 -15.40
N ILE A 69 4.94 7.29 -14.60
CA ILE A 69 4.96 5.84 -14.51
C ILE A 69 4.55 5.41 -13.11
N MET A 70 4.07 4.19 -12.97
CA MET A 70 3.76 3.57 -11.69
C MET A 70 4.45 2.22 -11.60
N ARG A 71 5.49 2.17 -10.76
CA ARG A 71 6.12 0.93 -10.36
C ARG A 71 5.93 0.72 -8.87
N ASP A 72 6.01 -0.50 -8.43
CA ASP A 72 6.03 -0.89 -7.02
C ASP A 72 4.92 -0.18 -6.20
N PRO A 73 3.64 -0.22 -6.64
CA PRO A 73 2.57 0.43 -5.92
C PRO A 73 2.33 -0.23 -4.57
N SER A 74 2.40 0.53 -3.49
CA SER A 74 2.07 0.09 -2.13
C SER A 74 0.83 0.81 -1.64
N MET A 75 -0.12 0.06 -1.06
CA MET A 75 -1.41 0.59 -0.63
C MET A 75 -1.77 0.10 0.77
N ILE A 76 -2.32 0.99 1.58
CA ILE A 76 -2.86 0.68 2.90
C ILE A 76 -4.23 1.34 3.08
N GLN A 77 -5.13 0.68 3.80
CA GLN A 77 -6.35 1.30 4.27
C GLN A 77 -6.11 1.93 5.65
N GLY A 78 -6.31 3.22 5.74
CA GLY A 78 -6.21 3.97 7.00
C GLY A 78 -7.38 3.68 7.95
N PRO A 79 -7.27 4.12 9.22
CA PRO A 79 -8.29 3.88 10.23
C PRO A 79 -9.64 4.57 9.92
N ASP A 80 -9.65 5.56 9.05
CA ASP A 80 -10.84 6.26 8.57
C ASP A 80 -11.47 5.60 7.33
N GLY A 81 -10.95 4.43 6.93
CA GLY A 81 -11.37 3.68 5.74
C GLY A 81 -10.85 4.24 4.42
N THR A 82 -9.98 5.28 4.42
CA THR A 82 -9.35 5.79 3.21
C THR A 82 -8.23 4.86 2.77
N PHE A 83 -8.19 4.52 1.49
CA PHE A 83 -7.05 3.87 0.87
C PHE A 83 -6.02 4.92 0.47
N HIS A 84 -4.79 4.72 0.92
CA HIS A 84 -3.62 5.54 0.58
C HIS A 84 -2.69 4.72 -0.29
N LEU A 85 -2.26 5.29 -1.39
CA LEU A 85 -1.41 4.66 -2.39
C LEU A 85 -0.14 5.49 -2.57
N VAL A 86 1.01 4.84 -2.57
CA VAL A 86 2.30 5.41 -2.97
C VAL A 86 2.92 4.54 -4.05
N TRP A 87 3.78 5.13 -4.89
CA TRP A 87 4.43 4.38 -5.96
C TRP A 87 5.75 5.03 -6.41
N THR A 88 6.64 4.25 -6.99
CA THR A 88 7.80 4.74 -7.73
C THR A 88 7.32 5.50 -8.96
N SER A 89 7.54 6.81 -8.98
CA SER A 89 7.04 7.71 -10.04
C SER A 89 7.99 7.86 -11.22
N GLY A 90 9.24 7.45 -11.08
CA GLY A 90 10.26 7.53 -12.12
C GLY A 90 11.38 6.52 -11.91
N TRP A 91 11.98 6.07 -13.01
CA TRP A 91 13.10 5.14 -12.95
C TRP A 91 14.34 5.77 -12.34
N ARG A 92 14.68 7.00 -12.75
CA ARG A 92 15.79 7.80 -12.21
C ARG A 92 15.45 9.28 -12.33
N GLY A 93 16.03 10.09 -11.44
CA GLY A 93 15.89 11.56 -11.49
C GLY A 93 14.68 12.11 -10.75
N ASP A 94 13.66 11.31 -10.48
CA ASP A 94 12.57 11.72 -9.57
C ASP A 94 13.06 11.65 -8.12
N LEU A 95 13.11 12.81 -7.46
CA LEU A 95 13.57 12.94 -6.07
C LEU A 95 12.43 12.72 -5.06
N GLY A 96 11.46 11.89 -5.41
CA GLY A 96 10.29 11.62 -4.60
C GLY A 96 9.46 10.47 -5.15
N PHE A 97 8.30 10.30 -4.58
CA PHE A 97 7.33 9.27 -4.95
C PHE A 97 5.96 9.89 -5.28
N GLY A 98 5.15 9.14 -5.99
CA GLY A 98 3.75 9.51 -6.24
C GLY A 98 2.86 9.11 -5.07
N TYR A 99 1.80 9.88 -4.83
CA TYR A 99 0.77 9.63 -3.84
C TYR A 99 -0.62 9.91 -4.41
N ALA A 100 -1.59 9.08 -4.06
CA ALA A 100 -3.02 9.32 -4.27
C ALA A 100 -3.84 8.66 -3.16
N ARG A 101 -5.14 9.02 -3.06
CA ARG A 101 -6.07 8.37 -2.13
C ARG A 101 -7.40 8.06 -2.78
N SER A 102 -8.11 7.08 -2.20
CA SER A 102 -9.46 6.68 -2.63
C SER A 102 -10.29 6.23 -1.42
N LYS A 103 -11.63 6.34 -1.54
CA LYS A 103 -12.59 5.75 -0.59
C LYS A 103 -13.17 4.42 -1.08
N ASP A 104 -13.02 4.12 -2.36
CA ASP A 104 -13.72 3.00 -3.01
C ASP A 104 -12.86 2.22 -4.01
N LEU A 105 -11.55 2.54 -4.12
CA LEU A 105 -10.58 1.96 -5.06
C LEU A 105 -10.86 2.28 -6.54
N VAL A 106 -11.91 3.04 -6.84
CA VAL A 106 -12.33 3.39 -8.20
C VAL A 106 -12.09 4.88 -8.47
N HIS A 107 -12.45 5.73 -7.52
CA HIS A 107 -12.31 7.17 -7.64
C HIS A 107 -11.11 7.63 -6.80
N TRP A 108 -10.05 8.02 -7.48
CA TRP A 108 -8.80 8.47 -6.89
C TRP A 108 -8.72 9.98 -6.90
N THR A 109 -8.24 10.56 -5.80
CA THR A 109 -8.11 12.00 -5.57
C THR A 109 -6.78 12.32 -4.91
N ASP A 110 -6.48 13.64 -4.76
CA ASP A 110 -5.28 14.15 -4.11
C ASP A 110 -3.98 13.57 -4.69
N GLU A 111 -3.97 13.29 -6.01
CA GLU A 111 -2.75 12.89 -6.67
C GLU A 111 -1.69 13.99 -6.54
N LYS A 112 -0.49 13.62 -6.11
CA LYS A 112 0.65 14.52 -6.02
C LYS A 112 1.97 13.79 -6.06
N PHE A 113 3.00 14.52 -6.46
CA PHE A 113 4.39 14.14 -6.29
C PHE A 113 4.88 14.62 -4.92
N VAL A 114 5.48 13.74 -4.13
CA VAL A 114 6.02 14.05 -2.81
C VAL A 114 7.55 14.07 -2.88
N PRO A 115 8.21 15.25 -2.90
CA PRO A 115 9.63 15.38 -3.19
C PRO A 115 10.49 15.13 -1.92
N VAL A 116 10.44 13.93 -1.37
CA VAL A 116 11.07 13.57 -0.08
C VAL A 116 12.59 13.68 -0.08
N MET A 117 13.25 13.59 -1.25
CA MET A 117 14.70 13.68 -1.39
C MET A 117 15.17 15.00 -2.05
N ALA A 118 14.31 16.02 -2.17
CA ALA A 118 14.68 17.30 -2.77
C ALA A 118 15.83 18.02 -2.06
N HIS A 119 16.05 17.74 -0.78
CA HIS A 119 17.18 18.26 0.00
C HIS A 119 18.52 17.57 -0.31
N GLU A 120 18.49 16.48 -1.06
CA GLU A 120 19.66 15.69 -1.50
C GLU A 120 19.66 15.59 -3.04
N PRO A 121 20.04 16.67 -3.76
CA PRO A 121 19.86 16.76 -5.20
C PRO A 121 20.70 15.77 -6.02
N THR A 122 21.69 15.12 -5.38
CA THR A 122 22.49 14.05 -6.00
C THR A 122 21.83 12.67 -5.91
N THR A 123 20.68 12.56 -5.25
CA THR A 123 19.92 11.31 -5.16
C THR A 123 19.59 10.76 -6.55
N VAL A 124 19.90 9.51 -6.80
CA VAL A 124 19.72 8.85 -8.09
C VAL A 124 18.28 8.39 -8.30
N ASN A 125 17.65 7.91 -7.23
CA ASN A 125 16.35 7.24 -7.27
C ASN A 125 15.59 7.35 -5.95
N VAL A 126 14.26 7.20 -6.03
CA VAL A 126 13.36 6.93 -4.90
C VAL A 126 12.50 5.75 -5.32
N TRP A 127 12.86 4.54 -4.88
CA TRP A 127 12.28 3.30 -5.37
C TRP A 127 11.51 2.54 -4.30
N ALA A 128 10.47 1.85 -4.75
CA ALA A 128 9.62 0.96 -3.96
C ALA A 128 9.20 1.59 -2.62
N PRO A 129 8.49 2.75 -2.64
CA PRO A 129 7.96 3.32 -1.42
C PRO A 129 6.92 2.37 -0.83
N GLU A 130 7.10 2.01 0.44
CA GLU A 130 6.23 1.10 1.16
C GLU A 130 5.53 1.83 2.31
N LEU A 131 4.22 1.63 2.43
CA LEU A 131 3.37 2.23 3.44
C LEU A 131 3.20 1.30 4.66
N PHE A 132 3.38 1.87 5.83
CA PHE A 132 3.05 1.23 7.09
C PHE A 132 2.29 2.21 8.00
N TYR A 133 1.16 1.79 8.58
CA TYR A 133 0.46 2.58 9.60
C TYR A 133 0.81 2.10 11.00
N ASP A 134 1.43 2.97 11.78
CA ASP A 134 1.71 2.73 13.20
C ASP A 134 0.54 3.21 14.05
N GLY A 135 -0.29 2.28 14.49
CA GLY A 135 -1.45 2.58 15.34
C GLY A 135 -1.09 3.08 16.74
N GLU A 136 0.16 2.89 17.21
CA GLU A 136 0.60 3.39 18.52
C GLU A 136 0.90 4.89 18.46
N THR A 137 1.55 5.35 17.41
CA THR A 137 1.87 6.78 17.19
C THR A 137 0.84 7.50 16.32
N GLN A 138 -0.11 6.76 15.74
CA GLN A 138 -1.11 7.25 14.79
C GLN A 138 -0.47 8.00 13.61
N ARG A 139 0.61 7.41 13.07
CA ARG A 139 1.36 7.96 11.93
C ARG A 139 1.50 6.91 10.83
N TYR A 140 1.53 7.39 9.62
CA TYR A 140 1.99 6.60 8.48
C TYR A 140 3.50 6.75 8.39
N ILE A 141 4.18 5.64 8.22
CA ILE A 141 5.61 5.54 7.94
C ILE A 141 5.71 5.15 6.48
N ILE A 142 6.47 5.89 5.69
CA ILE A 142 6.79 5.56 4.31
C ILE A 142 8.28 5.30 4.26
N ILE A 143 8.68 4.10 3.83
CA ILE A 143 10.08 3.71 3.65
C ILE A 143 10.35 3.50 2.16
N TRP A 144 11.55 3.80 1.71
CA TRP A 144 11.94 3.61 0.30
C TRP A 144 13.45 3.39 0.18
N ALA A 145 13.88 2.90 -0.98
CA ALA A 145 15.29 2.75 -1.31
C ALA A 145 15.80 3.94 -2.12
N SER A 146 16.96 4.49 -1.73
CA SER A 146 17.66 5.54 -2.47
C SER A 146 19.15 5.32 -2.48
N THR A 147 19.78 5.70 -3.60
CA THR A 147 21.23 5.89 -3.73
C THR A 147 21.55 7.37 -3.66
N ILE A 148 22.48 7.74 -2.79
CA ILE A 148 23.16 9.03 -2.79
C ILE A 148 24.63 8.71 -3.10
N PRO A 149 25.14 9.04 -4.30
CA PRO A 149 26.48 8.67 -4.74
C PRO A 149 27.57 9.10 -3.75
N LEU A 150 28.52 8.21 -3.51
CA LEU A 150 29.66 8.41 -2.60
C LEU A 150 29.29 8.62 -1.12
N ARG A 151 28.03 8.45 -0.75
CA ARG A 151 27.58 8.60 0.64
C ARG A 151 27.99 7.42 1.52
N PHE A 152 27.94 6.21 0.98
CA PHE A 152 28.24 4.97 1.69
C PHE A 152 29.34 4.19 0.96
N PRO A 153 30.16 3.43 1.68
CA PRO A 153 31.08 2.49 1.06
C PRO A 153 30.31 1.55 0.11
N ARG A 154 30.88 1.35 -1.07
CA ARG A 154 30.33 0.44 -2.06
C ARG A 154 30.92 -0.97 -1.88
N GLY A 155 30.10 -2.00 -2.02
CA GLY A 155 30.49 -3.39 -2.12
C GLY A 155 30.70 -3.84 -3.58
N GLU A 156 29.97 -4.86 -4.00
CA GLU A 156 30.04 -5.40 -5.38
C GLU A 156 29.05 -4.72 -6.33
N GLU A 157 28.05 -4.00 -5.78
CA GLU A 157 27.08 -3.25 -6.58
C GLU A 157 27.74 -2.06 -7.31
N GLU A 158 27.12 -1.66 -8.43
CA GLU A 158 27.46 -0.41 -9.10
C GLU A 158 27.11 0.79 -8.22
N GLU A 159 27.84 1.90 -8.36
CA GLU A 159 27.64 3.11 -7.56
C GLU A 159 26.19 3.61 -7.59
N ASN A 160 25.54 3.55 -8.77
CA ASN A 160 24.15 3.97 -8.93
C ASN A 160 23.12 3.01 -8.32
N ASN A 161 23.55 1.88 -7.79
CA ASN A 161 22.72 0.86 -7.15
C ASN A 161 23.12 0.61 -5.69
N ASN A 162 23.94 1.47 -5.10
CA ASN A 162 24.36 1.41 -3.70
C ASN A 162 23.28 2.00 -2.79
N GLN A 163 22.09 1.35 -2.75
CA GLN A 163 20.92 1.83 -2.04
C GLN A 163 21.02 1.64 -0.53
N ARG A 164 20.37 2.55 0.20
CA ARG A 164 20.01 2.40 1.61
C ARG A 164 18.54 2.71 1.78
N MET A 165 17.97 2.23 2.87
CA MET A 165 16.58 2.53 3.20
C MET A 165 16.48 3.88 3.88
N TYR A 166 15.59 4.72 3.37
CA TYR A 166 15.19 6.01 3.94
C TYR A 166 13.74 5.97 4.36
N TYR A 167 13.30 6.91 5.18
CA TYR A 167 11.91 7.02 5.59
C TYR A 167 11.49 8.46 5.83
N THR A 168 10.20 8.68 5.77
CA THR A 168 9.49 9.84 6.29
C THR A 168 8.27 9.38 7.08
N THR A 169 7.67 10.29 7.84
CA THR A 169 6.37 10.04 8.49
C THR A 169 5.41 11.17 8.20
N THR A 170 4.12 10.83 8.19
CA THR A 170 3.02 11.79 8.06
C THR A 170 1.82 11.35 8.87
N LYS A 171 0.93 12.28 9.22
CA LYS A 171 -0.38 11.99 9.82
C LYS A 171 -1.53 12.12 8.81
N ASP A 172 -1.34 12.94 7.80
CA ASP A 172 -2.40 13.47 6.95
C ASP A 172 -2.09 13.44 5.45
N PHE A 173 -0.88 13.01 5.07
CA PHE A 173 -0.34 13.08 3.72
C PHE A 173 -0.32 14.51 3.12
N GLN A 174 -0.47 15.55 3.95
CA GLN A 174 -0.28 16.94 3.55
C GLN A 174 1.08 17.46 4.00
N THR A 175 1.47 17.08 5.20
CA THR A 175 2.77 17.44 5.79
C THR A 175 3.59 16.18 6.00
N PHE A 176 4.85 16.23 5.63
CA PHE A 176 5.80 15.12 5.77
C PHE A 176 6.98 15.59 6.62
N GLU A 177 7.41 14.74 7.55
CA GLU A 177 8.66 14.98 8.28
C GLU A 177 9.85 14.91 7.30
N PRO A 178 10.96 15.62 7.57
CA PRO A 178 12.17 15.48 6.77
C PRO A 178 12.61 14.02 6.63
N ALA A 179 13.02 13.64 5.43
CA ALA A 179 13.53 12.29 5.19
C ALA A 179 14.79 12.01 6.02
N LYS A 180 14.88 10.79 6.52
CA LYS A 180 16.01 10.30 7.33
C LYS A 180 16.43 8.92 6.86
N LEU A 181 17.69 8.59 7.13
CA LEU A 181 18.17 7.22 6.98
C LEU A 181 17.39 6.30 7.93
N PHE A 182 16.80 5.24 7.38
CA PHE A 182 16.06 4.22 8.12
C PHE A 182 16.97 3.07 8.49
N LEU A 183 17.72 2.55 7.51
CA LEU A 183 18.61 1.40 7.69
C LEU A 183 19.82 1.49 6.74
N ASP A 184 21.00 1.27 7.32
CA ASP A 184 22.23 0.98 6.62
C ASP A 184 22.82 -0.34 7.15
N PRO A 185 22.67 -1.47 6.45
CA PRO A 185 23.26 -2.73 6.87
C PRO A 185 24.72 -2.88 6.42
N GLY A 186 25.30 -1.86 5.80
CA GLY A 186 26.65 -1.89 5.23
C GLY A 186 26.70 -2.40 3.78
N PHE A 187 25.55 -2.71 3.17
CA PHE A 187 25.44 -3.16 1.78
C PHE A 187 24.12 -2.66 1.16
N SER A 188 23.98 -2.81 -0.16
CA SER A 188 22.81 -2.35 -0.89
C SER A 188 21.57 -3.17 -0.58
N VAL A 189 20.45 -2.49 -0.26
CA VAL A 189 19.15 -3.10 0.08
C VAL A 189 18.00 -2.34 -0.56
N ILE A 190 16.97 -3.08 -1.01
CA ILE A 190 15.74 -2.55 -1.59
C ILE A 190 14.50 -3.36 -1.15
N ASP A 191 13.33 -2.95 -1.62
CA ASP A 191 12.06 -3.68 -1.51
C ASP A 191 11.72 -4.08 -0.06
N ALA A 192 11.76 -3.10 0.84
CA ALA A 192 11.55 -3.34 2.25
C ALA A 192 10.07 -3.26 2.63
N VAL A 193 9.61 -4.21 3.45
CA VAL A 193 8.25 -4.27 4.00
C VAL A 193 8.29 -4.39 5.51
N ILE A 194 7.49 -3.59 6.22
CA ILE A 194 7.32 -3.69 7.68
C ILE A 194 6.10 -4.56 7.97
N VAL A 195 6.31 -5.65 8.71
CA VAL A 195 5.24 -6.56 9.15
C VAL A 195 5.09 -6.49 10.67
N LYS A 196 3.91 -6.13 11.14
CA LYS A 196 3.57 -6.17 12.57
C LYS A 196 3.11 -7.59 12.94
N ARG A 197 3.83 -8.26 13.84
CA ARG A 197 3.47 -9.59 14.36
C ARG A 197 2.65 -9.54 15.65
N ALA A 198 3.00 -8.58 16.53
CA ALA A 198 2.30 -8.36 17.79
C ALA A 198 2.47 -6.91 18.26
N LYS A 199 1.96 -6.58 19.44
CA LYS A 199 2.22 -5.27 20.06
C LYS A 199 3.72 -5.10 20.30
N LYS A 200 4.31 -4.04 19.72
CA LYS A 200 5.76 -3.73 19.78
C LYS A 200 6.67 -4.84 19.20
N ASP A 201 6.11 -5.71 18.35
CA ASP A 201 6.87 -6.75 17.66
C ASP A 201 6.69 -6.59 16.16
N TYR A 202 7.77 -6.19 15.49
CA TYR A 202 7.80 -5.89 14.05
C TYR A 202 8.93 -6.65 13.39
N VAL A 203 8.71 -7.04 12.16
CA VAL A 203 9.71 -7.62 11.28
C VAL A 203 9.87 -6.71 10.08
N LEU A 204 11.11 -6.40 9.74
CA LEU A 204 11.48 -5.78 8.48
C LEU A 204 11.96 -6.89 7.54
N VAL A 205 11.28 -7.05 6.41
CA VAL A 205 11.70 -7.91 5.31
C VAL A 205 12.25 -7.00 4.22
N LEU A 206 13.40 -7.31 3.68
CA LEU A 206 14.04 -6.55 2.62
C LEU A 206 14.86 -7.46 1.72
N LYS A 207 15.15 -6.99 0.51
CA LYS A 207 15.98 -7.69 -0.46
C LYS A 207 17.43 -7.19 -0.39
N ASP A 208 18.38 -8.11 -0.31
CA ASP A 208 19.80 -7.85 -0.60
C ASP A 208 19.93 -7.55 -2.10
N ASN A 209 20.39 -6.37 -2.43
CA ASN A 209 20.59 -5.91 -3.81
C ASN A 209 22.07 -5.82 -4.21
N THR A 210 22.96 -6.38 -3.42
CA THR A 210 24.41 -6.39 -3.68
C THR A 210 24.76 -7.23 -4.90
N ARG A 211 24.07 -8.36 -5.03
CA ARG A 211 24.27 -9.36 -6.10
C ARG A 211 22.91 -9.76 -6.65
N PRO A 212 22.52 -9.27 -7.84
CA PRO A 212 21.25 -9.67 -8.45
C PRO A 212 21.11 -11.17 -8.70
N GLU A 213 22.23 -11.89 -8.81
CA GLU A 213 22.25 -13.34 -9.06
C GLU A 213 22.19 -14.20 -7.77
N ARG A 214 22.11 -13.58 -6.59
CA ARG A 214 21.84 -14.35 -5.38
C ARG A 214 20.39 -14.78 -5.34
N ASP A 215 20.15 -16.01 -5.78
CA ASP A 215 18.92 -16.72 -5.43
C ASP A 215 18.98 -17.06 -3.92
N LEU A 216 18.07 -16.49 -3.17
CA LEU A 216 17.90 -16.79 -1.74
C LEU A 216 16.97 -17.98 -1.56
#